data_eef2f3f6496158eac84aea9a259c8d66
#
_entry.id   eef2f3f6496158eac84aea9a259c8d66
#
_cell.length_a   1.000
_cell.length_b   1.000
_cell.length_c   1.000
_cell.angle_alpha   90.00
_cell.angle_beta   90.00
_cell.angle_gamma   90.00
#
_symmetry.space_group_name_H-M   'P 1'
#
loop_
_entity.id
_entity.type
_entity.pdbx_description
1 polymer ?
#
loop_
_entity_poly.entity_id
_entity_poly.type
_entity_poly.pdbx_seq_one_letter_code
_entity_poly.pdbx_strand_id
1 'polypeptide(L)'
;MAFHLGNTFLLLAAMTLTAWFAGRGGSLERSRSTGVAAASAFALLAALIVGASGAVTALGDTLVFTAGIDPAESPLVAKLVASRFYHPTTALLAFAAVAGVVLWLRPRVGERARRYGLTALSVFAAQLLLGAVNVFLKAPVWMQLVHLAVADLLWILLVLMTAEALASARRMAPV
;
A
#
# COMPACT_ATOMS: atom_id res chain seq x y z
N MET A 1 5.70 16.07 -0.43
CA MET A 1 5.32 14.86 -1.19
C MET A 1 4.65 13.79 -0.33
N ALA A 2 5.21 13.29 0.77
CA ALA A 2 4.58 12.23 1.60
C ALA A 2 3.17 12.57 2.08
N PHE A 3 2.90 13.80 2.54
CA PHE A 3 1.55 14.25 2.92
C PHE A 3 0.57 14.24 1.74
N HIS A 4 1.03 14.63 0.55
CA HIS A 4 0.20 14.59 -0.66
C HIS A 4 -0.18 13.15 -1.01
N LEU A 5 0.77 12.22 -0.99
CA LEU A 5 0.51 10.80 -1.20
C LEU A 5 -0.45 10.23 -0.14
N GLY A 6 -0.24 10.56 1.13
CA GLY A 6 -1.15 10.17 2.21
C GLY A 6 -2.59 10.64 1.97
N ASN A 7 -2.76 11.90 1.54
CA ASN A 7 -4.07 12.44 1.18
C ASN A 7 -4.69 11.71 -0.03
N THR A 8 -3.87 11.38 -1.04
CA THR A 8 -4.32 10.61 -2.21
C THR A 8 -4.81 9.23 -1.80
N PHE A 9 -4.06 8.52 -0.95
CA PHE A 9 -4.48 7.21 -0.44
C PHE A 9 -5.77 7.29 0.38
N LEU A 10 -5.94 8.30 1.22
CA LEU A 10 -7.19 8.51 1.96
C LEU A 10 -8.37 8.78 1.02
N LEU A 11 -8.17 9.59 -0.01
CA LEU A 11 -9.20 9.86 -1.02
C LEU A 11 -9.56 8.59 -1.80
N LEU A 12 -8.57 7.83 -2.26
CA LEU A 12 -8.78 6.55 -2.93
C LEU A 12 -9.52 5.56 -2.02
N ALA A 13 -9.18 5.50 -0.72
CA ALA A 13 -9.90 4.67 0.24
C ALA A 13 -11.35 5.10 0.38
N ALA A 14 -11.62 6.40 0.50
CA ALA A 14 -12.98 6.93 0.59
C ALA A 14 -13.80 6.61 -0.67
N MET A 15 -13.24 6.83 -1.86
CA MET A 15 -13.89 6.50 -3.14
C MET A 15 -14.15 4.99 -3.27
N THR A 16 -13.16 4.16 -2.94
CA THR A 16 -13.26 2.69 -2.96
C THR A 16 -14.37 2.21 -2.02
N LEU A 17 -14.42 2.72 -0.80
CA LEU A 17 -15.45 2.36 0.17
C LEU A 17 -16.84 2.85 -0.27
N THR A 18 -16.94 4.06 -0.83
CA THR A 18 -18.21 4.58 -1.38
C THR A 18 -18.75 3.65 -2.48
N ALA A 19 -17.91 3.26 -3.44
CA ALA A 19 -18.29 2.33 -4.50
C ALA A 19 -18.65 0.94 -3.94
N TRP A 20 -17.90 0.46 -2.97
CA TRP A 20 -18.17 -0.83 -2.32
C TRP A 20 -19.50 -0.83 -1.56
N PHE A 21 -19.83 0.27 -0.84
CA PHE A 21 -21.10 0.45 -0.14
C PHE A 21 -22.28 0.55 -1.10
N ALA A 22 -22.15 1.33 -2.18
CA ALA A 22 -23.19 1.49 -3.18
C ALA A 22 -23.57 0.14 -3.82
N GLY A 23 -22.59 -0.73 -4.07
CA GLY A 23 -22.81 -2.07 -4.63
C GLY A 23 -23.45 -3.09 -3.66
N ARG A 24 -23.51 -2.77 -2.35
CA ARG A 24 -24.02 -3.70 -1.32
C ARG A 24 -25.31 -3.29 -0.64
N GLY A 25 -25.93 -2.18 -1.02
CA GLY A 25 -27.19 -1.72 -0.42
C GLY A 25 -27.07 -1.19 1.01
N GLY A 26 -25.90 -0.73 1.41
CA GLY A 26 -25.80 0.32 2.46
C GLY A 26 -25.72 -0.08 3.92
N SER A 27 -25.64 -1.34 4.35
CA SER A 27 -25.52 -1.65 5.79
C SER A 27 -24.10 -2.14 6.17
N LEU A 28 -23.35 -1.30 6.86
CA LEU A 28 -22.23 -1.72 7.68
C LEU A 28 -22.74 -2.08 9.07
N GLU A 29 -22.98 -3.32 9.28
CA GLU A 29 -22.98 -3.79 10.64
C GLU A 29 -21.52 -4.04 11.06
N ARG A 30 -21.06 -3.42 12.14
CA ARG A 30 -19.68 -3.44 12.63
C ARG A 30 -19.24 -4.86 13.05
N SER A 31 -18.17 -5.38 12.45
CA SER A 31 -17.58 -6.66 12.89
C SER A 31 -17.24 -6.62 14.38
N ARG A 32 -17.58 -7.68 15.12
CA ARG A 32 -17.18 -7.88 16.51
C ARG A 32 -15.77 -8.49 16.64
N SER A 33 -15.12 -8.87 15.54
CA SER A 33 -13.79 -9.47 15.58
C SER A 33 -12.69 -8.40 15.62
N THR A 34 -12.26 -8.04 16.84
CA THR A 34 -11.17 -7.10 17.08
C THR A 34 -9.88 -7.56 16.38
N GLY A 35 -9.60 -8.87 16.35
CA GLY A 35 -8.41 -9.42 15.69
C GLY A 35 -8.39 -9.17 14.18
N VAL A 36 -9.52 -9.37 13.49
CA VAL A 36 -9.63 -9.09 12.05
C VAL A 36 -9.45 -7.61 11.77
N ALA A 37 -10.06 -6.75 12.60
CA ALA A 37 -9.93 -5.30 12.46
C ALA A 37 -8.47 -4.85 12.67
N ALA A 38 -7.82 -5.32 13.73
CA ALA A 38 -6.43 -4.98 14.04
C ALA A 38 -5.46 -5.46 12.95
N ALA A 39 -5.60 -6.70 12.47
CA ALA A 39 -4.77 -7.24 11.39
C ALA A 39 -4.94 -6.45 10.10
N SER A 40 -6.18 -6.11 9.72
CA SER A 40 -6.46 -5.30 8.54
C SER A 40 -5.88 -3.89 8.66
N ALA A 41 -6.05 -3.23 9.83
CA ALA A 41 -5.47 -1.92 10.09
C ALA A 41 -3.93 -1.96 10.01
N PHE A 42 -3.31 -3.02 10.51
CA PHE A 42 -1.86 -3.21 10.44
C PHE A 42 -1.37 -3.34 8.99
N ALA A 43 -2.07 -4.08 8.13
CA ALA A 43 -1.73 -4.18 6.72
C ALA A 43 -1.84 -2.83 5.99
N LEU A 44 -2.90 -2.06 6.25
CA LEU A 44 -3.06 -0.71 5.69
C LEU A 44 -1.98 0.25 6.19
N LEU A 45 -1.64 0.20 7.48
CA LEU A 45 -0.57 1.02 8.05
C LEU A 45 0.79 0.69 7.43
N ALA A 46 1.11 -0.60 7.25
CA ALA A 46 2.33 -1.04 6.57
C ALA A 46 2.42 -0.49 5.14
N ALA A 47 1.30 -0.51 4.38
CA ALA A 47 1.24 0.06 3.04
C ALA A 47 1.41 1.59 3.04
N LEU A 48 0.84 2.31 4.02
CA LEU A 48 1.03 3.76 4.17
C LEU A 48 2.50 4.11 4.46
N ILE A 49 3.15 3.36 5.36
CA ILE A 49 4.56 3.59 5.72
C ILE A 49 5.46 3.39 4.50
N VAL A 50 5.28 2.31 3.74
CA VAL A 50 6.09 2.08 2.54
C VAL A 50 5.79 3.11 1.45
N GLY A 51 4.54 3.51 1.27
CA GLY A 51 4.16 4.58 0.35
C GLY A 51 4.83 5.92 0.72
N ALA A 52 4.79 6.31 2.00
CA ALA A 52 5.44 7.52 2.49
C ALA A 52 6.97 7.49 2.28
N SER A 53 7.62 6.35 2.57
CA SER A 53 9.06 6.19 2.32
C SER A 53 9.40 6.30 0.83
N GLY A 54 8.56 5.73 -0.06
CA GLY A 54 8.70 5.82 -1.51
C GLY A 54 8.57 7.26 -2.02
N ALA A 55 7.62 8.03 -1.48
CA ALA A 55 7.45 9.44 -1.85
C ALA A 55 8.65 10.30 -1.47
N VAL A 56 9.31 10.00 -0.34
CA VAL A 56 10.56 10.67 0.08
C VAL A 56 11.70 10.32 -0.88
N THR A 57 11.83 9.04 -1.25
CA THR A 57 12.84 8.58 -2.20
C THR A 57 12.63 9.20 -3.58
N ALA A 58 11.41 9.22 -4.10
CA ALA A 58 11.07 9.83 -5.38
C ALA A 58 11.38 11.34 -5.42
N LEU A 59 11.22 12.05 -4.30
CA LEU A 59 11.63 13.45 -4.20
C LEU A 59 13.14 13.60 -4.38
N GLY A 60 13.94 12.76 -3.72
CA GLY A 60 15.39 12.76 -3.86
C GLY A 60 15.83 12.48 -5.30
N ASP A 61 15.20 11.50 -5.95
CA ASP A 61 15.46 11.15 -7.35
C ASP A 61 15.14 12.30 -8.32
N THR A 62 14.00 12.97 -8.10
CA THR A 62 13.58 14.12 -8.92
C THR A 62 14.56 15.29 -8.77
N LEU A 63 15.02 15.59 -7.54
CA LEU A 63 15.95 16.68 -7.29
C LEU A 63 17.31 16.43 -7.95
N VAL A 64 17.80 15.18 -7.93
CA VAL A 64 19.09 14.84 -8.54
C VAL A 64 18.97 14.68 -10.06
N PHE A 65 18.06 13.84 -10.55
CA PHE A 65 18.05 13.47 -11.97
C PHE A 65 17.30 14.44 -12.87
N THR A 66 16.32 15.19 -12.31
CA THR A 66 15.52 16.13 -13.10
C THR A 66 15.95 17.58 -12.87
N ALA A 67 16.17 17.97 -11.60
CA ALA A 67 16.59 19.32 -11.27
C ALA A 67 18.13 19.53 -11.30
N GLY A 68 18.91 18.45 -11.41
CA GLY A 68 20.38 18.50 -11.54
C GLY A 68 21.11 18.97 -10.27
N ILE A 69 20.49 18.84 -9.10
CA ILE A 69 21.09 19.29 -7.84
C ILE A 69 22.12 18.26 -7.37
N ASP A 70 23.36 18.69 -7.20
CA ASP A 70 24.41 17.82 -6.67
C ASP A 70 24.19 17.55 -5.16
N PRO A 71 24.12 16.28 -4.76
CA PRO A 71 24.03 15.92 -3.34
C PRO A 71 25.21 16.42 -2.50
N ALA A 72 26.38 16.64 -3.11
CA ALA A 72 27.54 17.18 -2.40
C ALA A 72 27.37 18.66 -2.02
N GLU A 73 26.54 19.39 -2.77
CA GLU A 73 26.28 20.81 -2.53
C GLU A 73 25.05 21.06 -1.65
N SER A 74 24.22 20.02 -1.41
CA SER A 74 22.99 20.14 -0.63
C SER A 74 22.85 19.02 0.40
N PRO A 75 23.07 19.31 1.70
CA PRO A 75 22.89 18.32 2.78
C PRO A 75 21.47 17.71 2.83
N LEU A 76 20.45 18.47 2.42
CA LEU A 76 19.08 17.97 2.33
C LEU A 76 18.96 16.91 1.24
N VAL A 77 19.47 17.19 0.04
CA VAL A 77 19.44 16.26 -1.10
C VAL A 77 20.26 15.01 -0.78
N ALA A 78 21.42 15.16 -0.13
CA ALA A 78 22.22 14.02 0.33
C ALA A 78 21.42 13.08 1.26
N LYS A 79 20.66 13.62 2.22
CA LYS A 79 19.79 12.82 3.11
C LYS A 79 18.65 12.14 2.34
N LEU A 80 18.04 12.83 1.38
CA LEU A 80 16.97 12.25 0.55
C LEU A 80 17.52 11.12 -0.34
N VAL A 81 18.71 11.27 -0.90
CA VAL A 81 19.38 10.22 -1.66
C VAL A 81 19.71 9.01 -0.77
N ALA A 82 20.16 9.23 0.45
CA ALA A 82 20.41 8.15 1.41
C ALA A 82 19.12 7.36 1.73
N SER A 83 17.95 7.96 1.61
CA SER A 83 16.66 7.26 1.84
C SER A 83 16.39 6.13 0.83
N ARG A 84 17.09 6.11 -0.32
CA ARG A 84 17.01 5.02 -1.31
C ARG A 84 17.32 3.64 -0.73
N PHE A 85 18.16 3.55 0.30
CA PHE A 85 18.46 2.29 0.98
C PHE A 85 17.32 1.83 1.90
N TYR A 86 16.60 2.76 2.50
CA TYR A 86 15.53 2.43 3.44
C TYR A 86 14.25 2.01 2.74
N HIS A 87 13.90 2.62 1.60
CA HIS A 87 12.66 2.30 0.91
C HIS A 87 12.55 0.84 0.46
N PRO A 88 13.53 0.21 -0.21
CA PRO A 88 13.46 -1.21 -0.56
C PRO A 88 13.36 -2.12 0.66
N THR A 89 14.07 -1.81 1.74
CA THR A 89 14.02 -2.58 2.99
C THR A 89 12.64 -2.48 3.62
N THR A 90 12.07 -1.27 3.73
CA THR A 90 10.71 -1.09 4.25
C THR A 90 9.67 -1.76 3.36
N ALA A 91 9.87 -1.78 2.03
CA ALA A 91 8.98 -2.46 1.10
C ALA A 91 8.98 -3.98 1.30
N LEU A 92 10.15 -4.60 1.49
CA LEU A 92 10.26 -6.02 1.79
C LEU A 92 9.62 -6.38 3.13
N LEU A 93 9.86 -5.58 4.17
CA LEU A 93 9.24 -5.77 5.48
C LEU A 93 7.72 -5.60 5.43
N ALA A 94 7.23 -4.60 4.71
CA ALA A 94 5.80 -4.39 4.52
C ALA A 94 5.16 -5.52 3.70
N PHE A 95 5.83 -6.03 2.68
CA PHE A 95 5.39 -7.21 1.93
C PHE A 95 5.24 -8.42 2.85
N ALA A 96 6.26 -8.74 3.66
CA ALA A 96 6.21 -9.84 4.62
C ALA A 96 5.09 -9.65 5.65
N ALA A 97 4.90 -8.44 6.17
CA ALA A 97 3.83 -8.10 7.10
C ALA A 97 2.45 -8.30 6.48
N VAL A 98 2.23 -7.77 5.28
CA VAL A 98 0.96 -7.93 4.55
C VAL A 98 0.72 -9.40 4.20
N ALA A 99 1.74 -10.14 3.78
CA ALA A 99 1.64 -11.57 3.53
C ALA A 99 1.24 -12.34 4.79
N GLY A 100 1.86 -12.05 5.92
CA GLY A 100 1.48 -12.62 7.21
C GLY A 100 0.02 -12.34 7.57
N VAL A 101 -0.45 -11.11 7.38
CA VAL A 101 -1.86 -10.72 7.61
C VAL A 101 -2.79 -11.48 6.68
N VAL A 102 -2.52 -11.50 5.38
CA VAL A 102 -3.38 -12.17 4.38
C VAL A 102 -3.48 -13.66 4.67
N LEU A 103 -2.36 -14.33 4.96
CA LEU A 103 -2.32 -15.74 5.30
C LEU A 103 -3.06 -16.03 6.62
N TRP A 104 -2.90 -15.17 7.63
CA TRP A 104 -3.60 -15.29 8.91
C TRP A 104 -5.11 -15.05 8.77
N LEU A 105 -5.52 -14.10 7.93
CA LEU A 105 -6.93 -13.81 7.65
C LEU A 105 -7.61 -14.92 6.83
N ARG A 106 -6.86 -15.63 5.97
CA ARG A 106 -7.40 -16.57 4.99
C ARG A 106 -8.44 -17.56 5.53
N PRO A 107 -8.26 -18.23 6.69
CA PRO A 107 -9.27 -19.12 7.27
C PRO A 107 -10.39 -18.42 8.04
N ARG A 108 -10.28 -17.10 8.26
CA ARG A 108 -11.13 -16.30 9.16
C ARG A 108 -12.09 -15.37 8.43
N VAL A 109 -11.99 -15.31 7.11
CA VAL A 109 -12.75 -14.36 6.28
C VAL A 109 -13.40 -15.06 5.10
N GLY A 110 -14.41 -14.41 4.51
CA GLY A 110 -15.12 -14.92 3.35
C GLY A 110 -14.28 -14.92 2.07
N GLU A 111 -14.75 -15.64 1.07
CA GLU A 111 -14.05 -15.88 -0.21
C GLU A 111 -13.63 -14.58 -0.92
N ARG A 112 -14.48 -13.53 -0.90
CA ARG A 112 -14.14 -12.25 -1.54
C ARG A 112 -12.95 -11.57 -0.88
N ALA A 113 -12.92 -11.51 0.46
CA ALA A 113 -11.78 -10.95 1.20
C ALA A 113 -10.50 -11.74 0.91
N ARG A 114 -10.61 -13.09 0.85
CA ARG A 114 -9.49 -13.96 0.52
C ARG A 114 -8.94 -13.68 -0.89
N ARG A 115 -9.82 -13.55 -1.89
CA ARG A 115 -9.42 -13.21 -3.27
C ARG A 115 -8.73 -11.87 -3.34
N TYR A 116 -9.30 -10.81 -2.75
CA TYR A 116 -8.66 -9.50 -2.73
C TYR A 116 -7.29 -9.54 -2.04
N GLY A 117 -7.17 -10.26 -0.92
CA GLY A 117 -5.88 -10.41 -0.22
C GLY A 117 -4.82 -11.12 -1.08
N LEU A 118 -5.17 -12.23 -1.73
CA LEU A 118 -4.23 -12.95 -2.61
C LEU A 118 -3.85 -12.11 -3.84
N THR A 119 -4.81 -11.41 -4.46
CA THR A 119 -4.53 -10.49 -5.56
C THR A 119 -3.63 -9.33 -5.10
N ALA A 120 -3.88 -8.77 -3.90
CA ALA A 120 -3.02 -7.76 -3.32
C ALA A 120 -1.57 -8.25 -3.14
N LEU A 121 -1.37 -9.49 -2.68
CA LEU A 121 -0.02 -10.08 -2.58
C LEU A 121 0.65 -10.21 -3.94
N SER A 122 -0.07 -10.66 -4.96
CA SER A 122 0.47 -10.76 -6.33
C SER A 122 0.86 -9.40 -6.89
N VAL A 123 0.01 -8.39 -6.69
CA VAL A 123 0.30 -7.00 -7.09
C VAL A 123 1.46 -6.43 -6.29
N PHE A 124 1.56 -6.73 -4.99
CA PHE A 124 2.69 -6.29 -4.17
C PHE A 124 4.01 -6.92 -4.65
N ALA A 125 4.01 -8.22 -4.96
CA ALA A 125 5.20 -8.88 -5.54
C ALA A 125 5.61 -8.24 -6.87
N ALA A 126 4.65 -7.94 -7.75
CA ALA A 126 4.90 -7.21 -9.00
C ALA A 126 5.45 -5.79 -8.73
N GLN A 127 4.93 -5.12 -7.69
CA GLN A 127 5.39 -3.80 -7.27
C GLN A 127 6.85 -3.79 -6.81
N LEU A 128 7.29 -4.84 -6.10
CA LEU A 128 8.70 -5.00 -5.71
C LEU A 128 9.59 -5.14 -6.95
N LEU A 129 9.17 -5.95 -7.93
CA LEU A 129 9.90 -6.11 -9.20
C LEU A 129 9.95 -4.80 -9.99
N LEU A 130 8.81 -4.09 -10.11
CA LEU A 130 8.75 -2.78 -10.75
C LEU A 130 9.65 -1.77 -10.04
N GLY A 131 9.73 -1.80 -8.71
CA GLY A 131 10.65 -0.97 -7.95
C GLY A 131 12.11 -1.26 -8.27
N ALA A 132 12.50 -2.53 -8.37
CA ALA A 132 13.84 -2.93 -8.77
C ALA A 132 14.17 -2.45 -10.21
N VAL A 133 13.24 -2.63 -11.15
CA VAL A 133 13.39 -2.15 -12.54
C VAL A 133 13.49 -0.62 -12.56
N ASN A 134 12.69 0.10 -11.76
CA ASN A 134 12.75 1.55 -11.68
C ASN A 134 14.13 2.05 -11.23
N VAL A 135 14.73 1.40 -10.23
CA VAL A 135 16.10 1.71 -9.78
C VAL A 135 17.12 1.41 -10.89
N PHE A 136 17.02 0.26 -11.55
CA PHE A 136 17.91 -0.14 -12.63
C PHE A 136 17.88 0.85 -13.80
N LEU A 137 16.69 1.37 -14.14
CA LEU A 137 16.49 2.37 -15.18
C LEU A 137 16.83 3.81 -14.75
N LYS A 138 17.37 4.01 -13.54
CA LYS A 138 17.66 5.34 -12.96
C LYS A 138 16.41 6.22 -12.80
N ALA A 139 15.31 5.61 -12.41
CA ALA A 139 14.05 6.25 -12.04
C ALA A 139 13.47 7.22 -13.11
N PRO A 140 13.30 6.81 -14.38
CA PRO A 140 12.70 7.69 -15.37
C PRO A 140 11.24 7.99 -14.98
N VAL A 141 10.77 9.21 -15.30
CA VAL A 141 9.46 9.72 -14.85
C VAL A 141 8.32 8.77 -15.22
N TRP A 142 8.30 8.23 -16.44
CA TRP A 142 7.26 7.30 -16.87
C TRP A 142 7.21 6.02 -16.02
N MET A 143 8.36 5.48 -15.59
CA MET A 143 8.41 4.30 -14.73
C MET A 143 7.97 4.63 -13.30
N GLN A 144 8.30 5.82 -12.79
CA GLN A 144 7.77 6.30 -11.52
C GLN A 144 6.24 6.39 -11.54
N LEU A 145 5.63 6.85 -12.65
CA LEU A 145 4.18 6.92 -12.81
C LEU A 145 3.55 5.52 -12.86
N VAL A 146 4.14 4.57 -13.59
CA VAL A 146 3.68 3.16 -13.61
C VAL A 146 3.77 2.56 -12.21
N HIS A 147 4.88 2.75 -11.53
CA HIS A 147 5.09 2.26 -10.16
C HIS A 147 4.06 2.85 -9.19
N LEU A 148 3.77 4.15 -9.29
CA LEU A 148 2.73 4.81 -8.49
C LEU A 148 1.34 4.24 -8.78
N ALA A 149 0.97 4.08 -10.05
CA ALA A 149 -0.34 3.53 -10.43
C ALA A 149 -0.55 2.10 -9.89
N VAL A 150 0.50 1.26 -9.87
CA VAL A 150 0.43 -0.08 -9.29
C VAL A 150 0.35 -0.02 -7.76
N ALA A 151 0.99 0.97 -7.12
CA ALA A 151 0.85 1.21 -5.69
C ALA A 151 -0.59 1.64 -5.32
N ASP A 152 -1.23 2.48 -6.13
CA ASP A 152 -2.64 2.87 -5.96
C ASP A 152 -3.57 1.66 -6.11
N LEU A 153 -3.34 0.80 -7.10
CA LEU A 153 -4.08 -0.45 -7.26
C LEU A 153 -3.92 -1.38 -6.04
N LEU A 154 -2.69 -1.54 -5.54
CA LEU A 154 -2.41 -2.31 -4.33
C LEU A 154 -3.18 -1.75 -3.14
N TRP A 155 -3.19 -0.43 -2.96
CA TRP A 155 -3.92 0.24 -1.90
C TRP A 155 -5.43 -0.04 -1.98
N ILE A 156 -6.03 0.12 -3.17
CA ILE A 156 -7.44 -0.19 -3.42
C ILE A 156 -7.78 -1.63 -3.05
N LEU A 157 -6.93 -2.60 -3.45
CA LEU A 157 -7.12 -4.01 -3.13
C LEU A 157 -7.06 -4.29 -1.62
N LEU A 158 -6.16 -3.64 -0.88
CA LEU A 158 -6.07 -3.77 0.58
C LEU A 158 -7.29 -3.15 1.28
N VAL A 159 -7.80 -2.02 0.79
CA VAL A 159 -9.04 -1.41 1.28
C VAL A 159 -10.24 -2.33 1.04
N LEU A 160 -10.38 -2.91 -0.16
CA LEU A 160 -11.44 -3.87 -0.48
C LEU A 160 -11.32 -5.15 0.35
N MET A 161 -10.10 -5.70 0.51
CA MET A 161 -9.86 -6.84 1.39
C MET A 161 -10.34 -6.54 2.81
N THR A 162 -9.96 -5.37 3.33
CA THR A 162 -10.35 -4.94 4.69
C THR A 162 -11.87 -4.83 4.82
N ALA A 163 -12.53 -4.15 3.89
CA ALA A 163 -14.00 -3.99 3.89
C ALA A 163 -14.71 -5.35 3.85
N GLU A 164 -14.27 -6.26 2.98
CA GLU A 164 -14.84 -7.61 2.87
C GLU A 164 -14.52 -8.48 4.09
N ALA A 165 -13.31 -8.37 4.67
CA ALA A 165 -12.93 -9.10 5.87
C ALA A 165 -13.80 -8.69 7.06
N LEU A 166 -14.01 -7.40 7.25
CA LEU A 166 -14.87 -6.88 8.32
C LEU A 166 -16.34 -7.26 8.11
N ALA A 167 -16.82 -7.29 6.89
CA ALA A 167 -18.19 -7.69 6.57
C ALA A 167 -18.44 -9.20 6.73
N SER A 168 -17.42 -10.05 6.47
CA SER A 168 -17.56 -11.51 6.48
C SER A 168 -17.30 -12.15 7.85
N ALA A 169 -16.43 -11.56 8.67
CA ALA A 169 -16.11 -12.08 10.01
C ALA A 169 -17.32 -12.22 10.96
N ARG A 170 -18.43 -11.58 10.63
CA ARG A 170 -19.72 -11.70 11.33
C ARG A 170 -20.46 -12.99 11.08
N ARG A 171 -20.42 -13.48 9.84
CA ARG A 171 -21.22 -14.66 9.46
C ARG A 171 -20.67 -15.94 10.05
N MET A 172 -19.46 -15.90 10.60
CA MET A 172 -18.76 -17.06 11.17
C MET A 172 -18.67 -17.05 12.71
N ALA A 173 -19.18 -16.01 13.37
CA ALA A 173 -19.27 -16.01 14.83
C ALA A 173 -20.43 -16.92 15.25
N PRO A 174 -20.20 -17.95 16.11
CA PRO A 174 -21.28 -18.72 16.66
C PRO A 174 -22.17 -17.83 17.53
N VAL A 175 -23.49 -18.05 17.43
CA VAL A 175 -24.53 -17.40 18.26
C VAL A 175 -24.34 -17.80 19.71
#